data_721f9a4e75aaaf2464ee3bd818e8e650
#
_entry.id   721f9a4e75aaaf2464ee3bd818e8e650
#
_cell.length_a   1.000
_cell.length_b   1.000
_cell.length_c   1.000
_cell.angle_alpha   90.00
_cell.angle_beta   90.00
_cell.angle_gamma   90.00
#
_symmetry.space_group_name_H-M   'P 1'
#
loop_
_entity.id
_entity.type
_entity.pdbx_description
1 polymer ?
#
loop_
_entity_poly.entity_id
_entity_poly.type
_entity_poly.pdbx_seq_one_letter_code
_entity_poly.pdbx_strand_id
1 'polypeptide(L)'
;MSEQLELFIGHPPGDEPGKTKIADATASSSWNVNFNNGNVNTNNRQNANRVRPLAATGNIIYDILLSSIFEASEDCARQKRTSTDCVEFYNDYQSALVRLWYSIIYGEYVPDFSKVFIRTYPVYREVFAAAFIDRVVHHWIALRIEPILEERFREQGNVSKNCRKGEGCLSAVHYLNNMIVEVSENYTADAYIFKDDLFSFFMSISKSLVWEMLNIFVRDNYKGDDIECLLYLLAVTIFHCPQNKCIRRSPVSMWDKLPSNKSLFHNDPDRGVAIGNLPSQLIANFLASVYDYFVMEILGFMYYVRFVDDFCIVVKSPEEILSKVHLLDGFL
;
A
#
# COMPACT_ATOMS: atom_id res chain seq x y z
N MET A 1 -22.60 4.99 9.18
CA MET A 1 -23.46 4.42 8.12
C MET A 1 -23.04 2.98 7.99
N SER A 2 -23.95 2.07 8.30
CA SER A 2 -23.73 0.63 8.18
C SER A 2 -23.59 0.29 6.69
N GLU A 3 -22.40 -0.08 6.23
CA GLU A 3 -22.25 -0.74 4.93
C GLU A 3 -22.80 -2.15 5.04
N GLN A 4 -23.62 -2.54 4.07
CA GLN A 4 -24.32 -3.80 4.06
C GLN A 4 -23.32 -4.94 3.82
N LEU A 5 -23.32 -5.92 4.73
CA LEU A 5 -22.67 -7.21 4.53
C LEU A 5 -23.37 -7.94 3.37
N GLU A 6 -22.69 -8.11 2.24
CA GLU A 6 -23.20 -8.93 1.14
C GLU A 6 -22.63 -10.36 1.23
N LEU A 7 -23.48 -11.29 1.65
CA LEU A 7 -23.18 -12.72 1.59
C LEU A 7 -23.73 -13.26 0.26
N PHE A 8 -22.86 -13.76 -0.61
CA PHE A 8 -23.25 -14.42 -1.87
C PHE A 8 -23.31 -15.92 -1.66
N ILE A 9 -24.46 -16.52 -1.97
CA ILE A 9 -24.68 -17.97 -1.93
C ILE A 9 -24.52 -18.49 -3.35
N GLY A 10 -23.53 -19.35 -3.58
CA GLY A 10 -23.39 -20.10 -4.85
C GLY A 10 -24.21 -21.38 -4.77
N HIS A 11 -25.24 -21.49 -5.62
CA HIS A 11 -26.01 -22.73 -5.77
C HIS A 11 -25.50 -23.57 -6.93
N PRO A 12 -25.67 -24.91 -6.89
CA PRO A 12 -25.35 -25.76 -8.03
C PRO A 12 -26.21 -25.39 -9.27
N PRO A 13 -25.71 -25.60 -10.48
CA PRO A 13 -26.39 -25.19 -11.69
C PRO A 13 -27.73 -25.96 -11.83
N GLY A 14 -28.84 -25.25 -11.68
CA GLY A 14 -30.20 -25.80 -11.80
C GLY A 14 -31.30 -25.05 -11.05
N ASP A 15 -30.95 -24.23 -10.03
CA ASP A 15 -31.96 -23.49 -9.27
C ASP A 15 -31.83 -21.98 -9.44
N GLU A 16 -32.95 -21.26 -9.57
CA GLU A 16 -32.97 -19.79 -9.63
C GLU A 16 -32.59 -19.17 -8.27
N PRO A 17 -31.87 -18.03 -8.24
CA PRO A 17 -31.40 -17.44 -7.00
C PRO A 17 -32.53 -16.85 -6.15
N GLY A 18 -32.82 -17.50 -5.05
CA GLY A 18 -33.75 -17.00 -4.03
C GLY A 18 -33.09 -15.96 -3.13
N LYS A 19 -33.62 -14.73 -3.11
CA LYS A 19 -33.18 -13.66 -2.18
C LYS A 19 -33.61 -14.00 -0.76
N THR A 20 -32.68 -14.40 0.09
CA THR A 20 -32.91 -14.55 1.53
C THR A 20 -32.61 -13.24 2.24
N LYS A 21 -33.53 -12.79 3.12
CA LYS A 21 -33.39 -11.57 3.92
C LYS A 21 -32.34 -11.75 4.99
N ILE A 22 -31.39 -10.80 5.06
CA ILE A 22 -30.36 -10.70 6.10
C ILE A 22 -30.97 -10.04 7.34
N ALA A 23 -30.63 -10.57 8.51
CA ALA A 23 -30.98 -9.95 9.79
C ALA A 23 -29.97 -8.84 10.11
N ASP A 24 -30.48 -7.65 10.46
CA ASP A 24 -29.70 -6.49 10.89
C ASP A 24 -28.93 -6.79 12.20
N ALA A 25 -27.61 -6.78 12.13
CA ALA A 25 -26.76 -6.79 13.32
C ALA A 25 -26.05 -5.42 13.43
N THR A 26 -26.70 -4.49 14.14
CA THR A 26 -26.07 -3.24 14.57
C THR A 26 -25.37 -3.46 15.91
N ALA A 27 -24.04 -3.38 15.95
CA ALA A 27 -23.31 -3.19 17.20
C ALA A 27 -22.06 -2.36 16.97
N SER A 28 -22.12 -1.10 17.38
CA SER A 28 -20.96 -0.23 17.58
C SER A 28 -20.24 -0.65 18.86
N SER A 29 -18.98 -1.07 18.78
CA SER A 29 -18.13 -1.19 19.96
C SER A 29 -16.69 -0.82 19.62
N SER A 30 -16.24 0.28 20.26
CA SER A 30 -14.86 0.70 20.32
C SER A 30 -14.04 -0.28 21.15
N TRP A 31 -13.10 -1.02 20.56
CA TRP A 31 -12.16 -1.85 21.29
C TRP A 31 -10.75 -1.25 21.21
N ASN A 32 -10.23 -0.84 22.37
CA ASN A 32 -8.82 -0.57 22.58
C ASN A 32 -8.08 -1.90 22.75
N VAL A 33 -7.34 -2.33 21.74
CA VAL A 33 -6.34 -3.39 21.90
C VAL A 33 -5.08 -2.78 22.50
N ASN A 34 -4.90 -2.98 23.81
CA ASN A 34 -3.66 -2.64 24.50
C ASN A 34 -2.57 -3.62 24.08
N PHE A 35 -1.76 -3.25 23.09
CA PHE A 35 -0.42 -3.81 22.99
C PHE A 35 0.38 -3.24 24.16
N ASN A 36 0.96 -4.13 24.99
CA ASN A 36 1.72 -3.83 26.20
C ASN A 36 2.48 -2.51 26.12
N ASN A 37 2.24 -1.65 27.13
CA ASN A 37 2.90 -0.38 27.37
C ASN A 37 4.43 -0.46 27.31
N GLY A 38 4.98 -0.39 26.09
CA GLY A 38 6.31 0.13 25.87
C GLY A 38 6.16 1.62 25.60
N ASN A 39 6.66 2.48 26.47
CA ASN A 39 6.68 3.93 26.34
C ASN A 39 6.99 4.34 24.90
N VAL A 40 5.97 4.68 24.10
CA VAL A 40 6.15 5.35 22.82
C VAL A 40 6.57 6.78 23.11
N ASN A 41 7.88 6.97 23.15
CA ASN A 41 8.51 8.25 23.35
C ASN A 41 8.22 9.14 22.15
N THR A 42 7.42 10.19 22.33
CA THR A 42 7.02 11.19 21.36
C THR A 42 8.19 11.96 20.70
N ASN A 43 9.41 11.54 20.93
CA ASN A 43 10.66 12.08 20.37
C ASN A 43 11.04 11.52 18.99
N ASN A 44 10.20 10.68 18.35
CA ASN A 44 10.54 10.08 17.03
C ASN A 44 10.54 11.08 15.86
N ARG A 45 9.99 12.30 16.01
CA ARG A 45 10.21 13.38 15.03
C ARG A 45 11.68 13.78 14.88
N GLN A 46 12.53 13.47 15.87
CA GLN A 46 13.98 13.72 15.82
C GLN A 46 14.79 12.55 15.22
N ASN A 47 14.20 11.35 15.07
CA ASN A 47 14.95 10.21 14.56
C ASN A 47 15.05 10.19 13.01
N ALA A 48 14.14 10.81 12.29
CA ALA A 48 14.33 11.07 10.86
C ALA A 48 15.57 11.95 10.58
N ASN A 49 15.92 12.84 11.52
CA ASN A 49 17.10 13.70 11.44
C ASN A 49 18.39 13.04 11.98
N ARG A 50 18.36 11.79 12.45
CA ARG A 50 19.53 11.06 12.98
C ARG A 50 20.09 10.00 12.07
N VAL A 51 19.58 9.85 10.84
CA VAL A 51 20.29 9.08 9.82
C VAL A 51 21.57 9.85 9.49
N ARG A 52 22.71 9.34 9.97
CA ARG A 52 24.03 9.97 9.70
C ARG A 52 24.19 10.09 8.18
N PRO A 53 24.71 11.22 7.67
CA PRO A 53 25.06 11.32 6.27
C PRO A 53 25.90 10.10 5.86
N LEU A 54 25.59 9.48 4.75
CA LEU A 54 26.33 8.34 4.17
C LEU A 54 27.82 8.65 3.88
N ALA A 55 28.23 9.91 4.02
CA ALA A 55 29.57 10.41 3.80
C ALA A 55 30.72 9.70 4.56
N ALA A 56 30.43 8.74 5.45
CA ALA A 56 31.43 8.06 6.27
C ALA A 56 31.88 6.68 5.75
N THR A 57 31.28 6.15 4.68
CA THR A 57 31.58 4.80 4.16
C THR A 57 32.16 4.91 2.75
N GLY A 58 33.44 4.76 2.60
CA GLY A 58 34.32 4.75 1.43
C GLY A 58 33.76 4.85 0.00
N ASN A 59 34.58 5.25 -0.95
CA ASN A 59 34.26 5.59 -2.36
C ASN A 59 33.41 4.57 -3.14
N ILE A 60 33.47 3.28 -2.82
CA ILE A 60 32.79 2.21 -3.58
C ILE A 60 31.25 2.32 -3.48
N ILE A 61 30.71 2.70 -2.31
CA ILE A 61 29.27 2.85 -2.10
C ILE A 61 28.72 4.04 -2.90
N TYR A 62 29.51 5.09 -3.05
CA TYR A 62 29.11 6.27 -3.83
C TYR A 62 28.97 5.96 -5.32
N ASP A 63 29.92 5.21 -5.89
CA ASP A 63 29.88 4.84 -7.30
C ASP A 63 28.71 3.89 -7.59
N ILE A 64 28.50 2.89 -6.76
CA ILE A 64 27.37 1.96 -6.85
C ILE A 64 26.04 2.71 -6.74
N LEU A 65 25.89 3.62 -5.79
CA LEU A 65 24.65 4.38 -5.62
C LEU A 65 24.34 5.25 -6.84
N LEU A 66 25.34 5.91 -7.44
CA LEU A 66 25.14 6.76 -8.62
C LEU A 66 24.66 5.92 -9.81
N SER A 67 25.30 4.80 -10.12
CA SER A 67 24.86 3.92 -11.22
C SER A 67 23.44 3.44 -11.03
N SER A 68 23.07 3.05 -9.80
CA SER A 68 21.72 2.57 -9.48
C SER A 68 20.64 3.65 -9.57
N ILE A 69 20.98 4.93 -9.40
CA ILE A 69 20.07 6.06 -9.65
C ILE A 69 19.81 6.21 -11.16
N PHE A 70 20.83 6.03 -12.00
CA PHE A 70 20.65 6.01 -13.45
C PHE A 70 19.76 4.84 -13.88
N GLU A 71 19.95 3.64 -13.35
CA GLU A 71 19.10 2.46 -13.60
C GLU A 71 17.64 2.73 -13.19
N ALA A 72 17.42 3.32 -12.03
CA ALA A 72 16.09 3.69 -11.57
C ALA A 72 15.42 4.74 -12.47
N SER A 73 16.20 5.68 -13.01
CA SER A 73 15.74 6.67 -14.00
C SER A 73 15.25 6.00 -15.29
N GLU A 74 16.00 5.04 -15.81
CA GLU A 74 15.60 4.27 -16.98
C GLU A 74 14.35 3.41 -16.72
N ASP A 75 14.26 2.77 -15.55
CA ASP A 75 13.08 2.03 -15.16
C ASP A 75 11.84 2.94 -15.03
N CYS A 76 11.98 4.10 -14.41
CA CYS A 76 10.95 5.13 -14.31
C CYS A 76 10.43 5.59 -15.68
N ALA A 77 11.34 5.76 -16.65
CA ALA A 77 11.02 6.24 -18.00
C ALA A 77 10.38 5.17 -18.90
N ARG A 78 10.56 3.89 -18.63
CA ARG A 78 10.27 2.77 -19.55
C ARG A 78 8.89 2.83 -20.22
N GLN A 79 7.86 3.25 -19.49
CA GLN A 79 6.48 3.34 -20.01
C GLN A 79 5.97 4.79 -20.13
N LYS A 80 6.86 5.80 -19.99
CA LYS A 80 6.47 7.22 -19.88
C LYS A 80 7.32 8.14 -20.74
N ARG A 81 8.12 7.60 -21.68
CA ARG A 81 9.08 8.36 -22.50
C ARG A 81 8.45 9.51 -23.30
N THR A 82 7.16 9.42 -23.63
CA THR A 82 6.41 10.44 -24.38
C THR A 82 5.70 11.44 -23.50
N SER A 83 5.71 11.28 -22.16
CA SER A 83 5.07 12.24 -21.25
C SER A 83 5.90 13.52 -21.16
N THR A 84 5.23 14.67 -21.09
CA THR A 84 5.87 15.98 -20.99
C THR A 84 6.92 16.04 -19.87
N ASP A 85 6.56 15.56 -18.68
CA ASP A 85 7.45 15.54 -17.51
C ASP A 85 8.74 14.72 -17.77
N CYS A 86 8.62 13.60 -18.50
CA CYS A 86 9.76 12.76 -18.85
C CYS A 86 10.65 13.45 -19.89
N VAL A 87 10.03 14.01 -20.93
CA VAL A 87 10.79 14.73 -21.99
C VAL A 87 11.53 15.93 -21.39
N GLU A 88 10.87 16.74 -20.56
CA GLU A 88 11.49 17.86 -19.87
C GLU A 88 12.67 17.42 -18.99
N PHE A 89 12.51 16.33 -18.23
CA PHE A 89 13.56 15.78 -17.40
C PHE A 89 14.78 15.34 -18.22
N TYR A 90 14.56 14.65 -19.34
CA TYR A 90 15.65 14.13 -20.16
C TYR A 90 16.46 15.18 -20.92
N ASN A 91 16.00 16.43 -20.97
CA ASN A 91 16.79 17.53 -21.52
C ASN A 91 18.08 17.83 -20.74
N ASP A 92 18.09 17.59 -19.40
CA ASP A 92 19.25 17.79 -18.52
C ASP A 92 19.38 16.66 -17.47
N TYR A 93 19.00 15.43 -17.85
CA TYR A 93 18.87 14.33 -16.89
C TYR A 93 20.17 13.98 -16.18
N GLN A 94 21.32 14.05 -16.88
CA GLN A 94 22.60 13.72 -16.28
C GLN A 94 22.92 14.65 -15.11
N SER A 95 22.84 15.96 -15.33
CA SER A 95 23.08 16.95 -14.28
C SER A 95 22.02 16.84 -13.16
N ALA A 96 20.76 16.57 -13.51
CA ALA A 96 19.70 16.39 -12.54
C ALA A 96 19.95 15.16 -11.64
N LEU A 97 20.36 14.02 -12.22
CA LEU A 97 20.66 12.80 -11.46
C LEU A 97 21.90 12.95 -10.58
N VAL A 98 22.94 13.66 -11.06
CA VAL A 98 24.12 13.95 -10.25
C VAL A 98 23.75 14.87 -9.07
N ARG A 99 22.95 15.92 -9.30
CA ARG A 99 22.44 16.78 -8.19
C ARG A 99 21.60 15.97 -7.19
N LEU A 100 20.72 15.07 -7.68
CA LEU A 100 19.95 14.17 -6.83
C LEU A 100 20.87 13.29 -6.00
N TRP A 101 21.86 12.66 -6.62
CA TRP A 101 22.84 11.82 -5.93
C TRP A 101 23.57 12.58 -4.81
N TYR A 102 24.06 13.81 -5.09
CA TYR A 102 24.66 14.65 -4.06
C TYR A 102 23.70 14.93 -2.91
N SER A 103 22.47 15.31 -3.20
CA SER A 103 21.48 15.58 -2.15
C SER A 103 21.18 14.35 -1.28
N ILE A 104 21.22 13.15 -1.87
CA ILE A 104 21.01 11.90 -1.12
C ILE A 104 22.21 11.60 -0.23
N ILE A 105 23.43 11.63 -0.74
CA ILE A 105 24.64 11.27 0.04
C ILE A 105 24.91 12.26 1.19
N TYR A 106 24.50 13.52 1.06
CA TYR A 106 24.60 14.52 2.12
C TYR A 106 23.39 14.54 3.05
N GLY A 107 22.36 13.72 2.81
CA GLY A 107 21.14 13.70 3.60
C GLY A 107 20.27 14.95 3.44
N GLU A 108 20.40 15.64 2.32
CA GLU A 108 19.72 16.90 1.97
C GLU A 108 18.54 16.71 1.00
N TYR A 109 18.25 15.47 0.60
CA TYR A 109 17.15 15.21 -0.33
C TYR A 109 15.81 15.61 0.27
N VAL A 110 15.09 16.48 -0.43
CA VAL A 110 13.74 16.92 -0.11
C VAL A 110 12.88 16.78 -1.37
N PRO A 111 11.74 16.07 -1.30
CA PRO A 111 10.85 15.92 -2.44
C PRO A 111 10.36 17.27 -2.99
N ASP A 112 10.22 17.35 -4.30
CA ASP A 112 9.80 18.54 -5.02
C ASP A 112 8.26 18.67 -5.06
N PHE A 113 7.74 19.67 -5.80
CA PHE A 113 6.30 19.92 -5.92
C PHE A 113 5.58 18.76 -6.61
N SER A 114 4.59 18.21 -5.94
CA SER A 114 3.66 17.27 -6.56
C SER A 114 2.58 18.00 -7.36
N LYS A 115 2.11 17.39 -8.44
CA LYS A 115 0.86 17.80 -9.11
C LYS A 115 -0.28 17.03 -8.46
N VAL A 116 -1.35 17.72 -8.01
CA VAL A 116 -2.54 17.07 -7.44
C VAL A 116 -3.78 17.35 -8.30
N PHE A 117 -4.56 16.32 -8.51
CA PHE A 117 -5.80 16.42 -9.29
C PHE A 117 -6.85 15.41 -8.79
N ILE A 118 -8.12 15.70 -9.09
CA ILE A 118 -9.23 14.80 -8.81
C ILE A 118 -9.52 13.93 -10.03
N ARG A 119 -9.44 12.62 -9.87
CA ARG A 119 -9.96 11.63 -10.81
C ARG A 119 -11.43 11.37 -10.47
N THR A 120 -12.31 11.42 -11.46
CA THR A 120 -13.77 11.35 -11.26
C THR A 120 -14.37 9.98 -11.53
N TYR A 121 -13.67 9.14 -12.28
CA TYR A 121 -14.16 7.82 -12.67
C TYR A 121 -13.17 6.71 -12.25
N PRO A 122 -13.65 5.56 -11.74
CA PRO A 122 -15.05 5.18 -11.44
C PRO A 122 -15.63 5.91 -10.22
N VAL A 123 -14.76 6.38 -9.32
CA VAL A 123 -15.11 7.15 -8.11
C VAL A 123 -14.17 8.34 -7.96
N TYR A 124 -14.63 9.37 -7.23
CA TYR A 124 -13.80 10.53 -6.93
C TYR A 124 -12.59 10.13 -6.07
N ARG A 125 -11.39 10.41 -6.58
CA ARG A 125 -10.12 10.15 -5.86
C ARG A 125 -9.18 11.33 -6.02
N GLU A 126 -8.56 11.73 -4.94
CA GLU A 126 -7.44 12.67 -4.94
C GLU A 126 -6.16 11.91 -5.32
N VAL A 127 -5.48 12.38 -6.38
CA VAL A 127 -4.28 11.73 -6.91
C VAL A 127 -3.13 12.70 -6.89
N PHE A 128 -2.02 12.31 -6.28
CA PHE A 128 -0.76 13.06 -6.27
C PHE A 128 0.22 12.43 -7.26
N ALA A 129 0.67 13.23 -8.19
CA ALA A 129 1.75 12.87 -9.11
C ALA A 129 3.02 13.59 -8.68
N ALA A 130 3.97 12.88 -8.14
CA ALA A 130 5.29 13.40 -7.76
C ALA A 130 6.04 13.98 -8.98
N ALA A 131 6.97 14.92 -8.76
CA ALA A 131 7.89 15.38 -9.78
C ALA A 131 8.67 14.20 -10.38
N PHE A 132 9.16 14.32 -11.63
CA PHE A 132 9.82 13.19 -12.28
C PHE A 132 11.07 12.74 -11.52
N ILE A 133 11.83 13.68 -10.97
CA ILE A 133 13.02 13.39 -10.16
C ILE A 133 12.67 12.58 -8.90
N ASP A 134 11.57 12.88 -8.23
CA ASP A 134 11.10 12.11 -7.07
C ASP A 134 10.59 10.73 -7.48
N ARG A 135 9.99 10.61 -8.68
CA ARG A 135 9.62 9.30 -9.23
C ARG A 135 10.85 8.42 -9.48
N VAL A 136 12.00 9.00 -9.83
CA VAL A 136 13.27 8.24 -9.91
C VAL A 136 13.61 7.65 -8.53
N VAL A 137 13.51 8.45 -7.46
CA VAL A 137 13.71 7.95 -6.07
C VAL A 137 12.68 6.86 -5.73
N HIS A 138 11.42 7.05 -6.11
CA HIS A 138 10.37 6.05 -5.91
C HIS A 138 10.68 4.71 -6.61
N HIS A 139 11.19 4.75 -7.83
CA HIS A 139 11.62 3.56 -8.56
C HIS A 139 12.87 2.93 -7.94
N TRP A 140 13.82 3.76 -7.47
CA TRP A 140 15.01 3.29 -6.77
C TRP A 140 14.65 2.51 -5.50
N ILE A 141 13.70 3.01 -4.70
CA ILE A 141 13.15 2.31 -3.52
C ILE A 141 12.44 1.02 -3.95
N ALA A 142 11.58 1.09 -4.98
CA ALA A 142 10.80 -0.05 -5.43
C ALA A 142 11.68 -1.22 -5.88
N LEU A 143 12.72 -0.96 -6.67
CA LEU A 143 13.66 -1.99 -7.15
C LEU A 143 14.33 -2.78 -6.01
N ARG A 144 14.40 -2.21 -4.80
CA ARG A 144 15.01 -2.83 -3.61
C ARG A 144 14.01 -3.52 -2.71
N ILE A 145 12.81 -2.94 -2.59
CA ILE A 145 11.79 -3.46 -1.69
C ILE A 145 10.93 -4.54 -2.35
N GLU A 146 10.57 -4.38 -3.62
CA GLU A 146 9.73 -5.35 -4.32
C GLU A 146 10.22 -6.80 -4.16
N PRO A 147 11.52 -7.13 -4.32
CA PRO A 147 11.96 -8.52 -4.20
C PRO A 147 11.70 -9.13 -2.83
N ILE A 148 11.94 -8.39 -1.75
CA ILE A 148 11.72 -8.89 -0.38
C ILE A 148 10.24 -8.93 -0.01
N LEU A 149 9.41 -8.04 -0.57
CA LEU A 149 7.95 -8.11 -0.43
C LEU A 149 7.37 -9.28 -1.21
N GLU A 150 7.87 -9.55 -2.43
CA GLU A 150 7.42 -10.68 -3.24
C GLU A 150 7.73 -12.03 -2.56
N GLU A 151 8.87 -12.14 -1.85
CA GLU A 151 9.16 -13.32 -1.03
C GLU A 151 8.13 -13.48 0.09
N ARG A 152 7.89 -12.42 0.86
CA ARG A 152 6.87 -12.40 1.92
C ARG A 152 5.47 -12.80 1.39
N PHE A 153 5.05 -12.26 0.25
CA PHE A 153 3.75 -12.61 -0.33
C PHE A 153 3.68 -14.07 -0.79
N ARG A 154 4.80 -14.65 -1.25
CA ARG A 154 4.88 -16.08 -1.60
C ARG A 154 4.78 -16.97 -0.37
N GLU A 155 5.48 -16.62 0.70
CA GLU A 155 5.41 -17.33 1.98
C GLU A 155 4.00 -17.29 2.58
N GLN A 156 3.23 -16.24 2.32
CA GLN A 156 1.83 -16.09 2.72
C GLN A 156 0.83 -16.67 1.70
N GLY A 157 1.24 -17.63 0.86
CA GLY A 157 0.33 -18.33 -0.06
C GLY A 157 -0.14 -17.52 -1.27
N ASN A 158 0.54 -16.41 -1.61
CA ASN A 158 0.19 -15.54 -2.75
C ASN A 158 -1.24 -14.98 -2.72
N VAL A 159 -1.81 -14.72 -1.58
CA VAL A 159 -3.19 -14.25 -1.42
C VAL A 159 -3.39 -12.80 -1.91
N SER A 160 -2.35 -11.98 -1.86
CA SER A 160 -2.37 -10.60 -2.40
C SER A 160 -2.26 -10.60 -3.92
N LYS A 161 -3.23 -10.01 -4.63
CA LYS A 161 -3.36 -10.08 -6.10
C LYS A 161 -3.27 -8.73 -6.82
N ASN A 162 -2.88 -7.65 -6.15
CA ASN A 162 -2.72 -6.34 -6.79
C ASN A 162 -1.40 -5.68 -6.44
N CYS A 163 -0.98 -4.71 -7.29
CA CYS A 163 0.29 -3.98 -7.17
C CYS A 163 1.53 -4.89 -7.11
N ARG A 164 1.49 -6.01 -7.83
CA ARG A 164 2.55 -7.02 -7.94
C ARG A 164 2.78 -7.40 -9.40
N LYS A 165 4.02 -7.75 -9.75
CA LYS A 165 4.34 -8.20 -11.12
C LYS A 165 3.71 -9.56 -11.41
N GLY A 166 2.96 -9.64 -12.51
CA GLY A 166 2.27 -10.86 -12.94
C GLY A 166 0.93 -11.13 -12.25
N GLU A 167 0.57 -10.35 -11.23
CA GLU A 167 -0.73 -10.42 -10.56
C GLU A 167 -1.66 -9.29 -11.01
N GLY A 168 -2.96 -9.49 -10.89
CA GLY A 168 -3.98 -8.52 -11.29
C GLY A 168 -5.40 -9.03 -11.08
N CYS A 169 -6.38 -8.31 -11.60
CA CYS A 169 -7.79 -8.64 -11.44
C CYS A 169 -8.12 -10.06 -11.94
N LEU A 170 -7.57 -10.46 -13.08
CA LEU A 170 -7.82 -11.79 -13.64
C LEU A 170 -7.26 -12.90 -12.74
N SER A 171 -6.04 -12.74 -12.20
CA SER A 171 -5.45 -13.72 -11.28
C SER A 171 -6.24 -13.79 -9.97
N ALA A 172 -6.77 -12.66 -9.48
CA ALA A 172 -7.63 -12.63 -8.29
C ALA A 172 -8.93 -13.43 -8.52
N VAL A 173 -9.58 -13.22 -9.67
CA VAL A 173 -10.82 -13.94 -10.03
C VAL A 173 -10.56 -15.44 -10.17
N HIS A 174 -9.46 -15.84 -10.82
CA HIS A 174 -9.10 -17.26 -10.92
C HIS A 174 -8.81 -17.89 -9.57
N TYR A 175 -8.09 -17.16 -8.71
CA TYR A 175 -7.79 -17.63 -7.37
C TYR A 175 -9.06 -17.81 -6.53
N LEU A 176 -9.96 -16.81 -6.55
CA LEU A 176 -11.26 -16.88 -5.88
C LEU A 176 -12.09 -18.05 -6.42
N ASN A 177 -12.17 -18.23 -7.75
CA ASN A 177 -12.91 -19.34 -8.35
C ASN A 177 -12.37 -20.70 -7.89
N ASN A 178 -11.06 -20.88 -7.82
CA ASN A 178 -10.47 -22.13 -7.33
C ASN A 178 -10.87 -22.42 -5.89
N MET A 179 -10.88 -21.40 -5.01
CA MET A 179 -11.34 -21.54 -3.63
C MET A 179 -12.83 -21.95 -3.57
N ILE A 180 -13.69 -21.34 -4.41
CA ILE A 180 -15.10 -21.70 -4.49
C ILE A 180 -15.27 -23.15 -4.94
N VAL A 181 -14.56 -23.58 -5.98
CA VAL A 181 -14.59 -24.96 -6.47
C VAL A 181 -14.20 -25.96 -5.38
N GLU A 182 -13.16 -25.64 -4.62
CA GLU A 182 -12.66 -26.51 -3.55
C GLU A 182 -13.65 -26.57 -2.37
N VAL A 183 -14.10 -25.42 -1.86
CA VAL A 183 -15.04 -25.36 -0.74
C VAL A 183 -16.40 -25.98 -1.07
N SER A 184 -16.88 -25.79 -2.30
CA SER A 184 -18.17 -26.33 -2.77
C SER A 184 -18.06 -27.78 -3.28
N GLU A 185 -16.93 -28.43 -3.15
CA GLU A 185 -16.71 -29.80 -3.63
C GLU A 185 -17.13 -29.96 -5.11
N ASN A 186 -16.60 -29.09 -5.98
CA ASN A 186 -16.94 -28.98 -7.40
C ASN A 186 -18.43 -28.60 -7.64
N TYR A 187 -18.93 -27.64 -6.88
CA TYR A 187 -20.32 -27.13 -6.97
C TYR A 187 -21.39 -28.17 -6.59
N THR A 188 -21.05 -29.14 -5.75
CA THR A 188 -21.99 -30.14 -5.22
C THR A 188 -22.47 -29.80 -3.80
N ALA A 189 -21.78 -28.93 -3.12
CA ALA A 189 -22.11 -28.43 -1.79
C ALA A 189 -22.19 -26.90 -1.78
N ASP A 190 -22.85 -26.33 -0.78
CA ASP A 190 -22.90 -24.88 -0.58
C ASP A 190 -21.55 -24.32 -0.19
N ALA A 191 -21.23 -23.13 -0.76
CA ALA A 191 -20.09 -22.32 -0.38
C ALA A 191 -20.57 -20.87 -0.19
N TYR A 192 -20.06 -20.22 0.83
CA TYR A 192 -20.41 -18.85 1.19
C TYR A 192 -19.21 -17.95 1.00
N ILE A 193 -19.44 -16.78 0.37
CA ILE A 193 -18.39 -15.78 0.15
C ILE A 193 -18.68 -14.58 1.03
N PHE A 194 -17.75 -14.27 1.91
CA PHE A 194 -17.71 -13.01 2.62
C PHE A 194 -16.79 -12.05 1.85
N LYS A 195 -17.33 -10.90 1.46
CA LYS A 195 -16.56 -9.82 0.83
C LYS A 195 -16.64 -8.58 1.71
N ASP A 196 -15.47 -7.96 1.92
CA ASP A 196 -15.36 -6.71 2.64
C ASP A 196 -14.21 -5.87 2.11
N ASP A 197 -14.09 -4.59 2.55
CA ASP A 197 -13.02 -3.68 2.19
C ASP A 197 -12.44 -2.96 3.43
N LEU A 198 -11.16 -2.62 3.37
CA LEU A 198 -10.49 -1.86 4.43
C LEU A 198 -10.86 -0.37 4.29
N PHE A 199 -11.78 0.09 5.12
CA PHE A 199 -12.36 1.43 5.03
C PHE A 199 -11.32 2.54 5.00
N SER A 200 -11.37 3.38 3.96
CA SER A 200 -10.46 4.52 3.75
C SER A 200 -8.97 4.15 3.88
N PHE A 201 -8.59 2.93 3.49
CA PHE A 201 -7.32 2.29 3.81
C PHE A 201 -6.10 3.22 3.62
N PHE A 202 -5.91 3.79 2.40
CA PHE A 202 -4.77 4.67 2.12
C PHE A 202 -4.71 5.91 3.03
N MET A 203 -5.86 6.40 3.48
CA MET A 203 -5.94 7.60 4.33
C MET A 203 -5.83 7.27 5.82
N SER A 204 -6.07 6.02 6.22
CA SER A 204 -5.98 5.58 7.62
C SER A 204 -4.56 5.15 8.03
N ILE A 205 -3.67 4.83 7.07
CA ILE A 205 -2.31 4.36 7.34
C ILE A 205 -1.57 5.33 8.26
N SER A 206 -1.18 4.88 9.46
CA SER A 206 -0.27 5.61 10.34
C SER A 206 1.15 5.51 9.80
N LYS A 207 1.74 6.66 9.47
CA LYS A 207 3.10 6.75 8.93
C LYS A 207 4.13 6.28 9.96
N SER A 208 3.94 6.65 11.22
CA SER A 208 4.84 6.24 12.31
C SER A 208 4.81 4.73 12.51
N LEU A 209 3.61 4.12 12.55
CA LEU A 209 3.48 2.67 12.71
C LEU A 209 4.08 1.91 11.53
N VAL A 210 3.72 2.29 10.30
CA VAL A 210 4.25 1.60 9.10
C VAL A 210 5.76 1.76 8.96
N TRP A 211 6.31 2.92 9.35
CA TRP A 211 7.76 3.12 9.38
C TRP A 211 8.45 2.17 10.36
N GLU A 212 7.92 2.04 11.56
CA GLU A 212 8.47 1.16 12.59
C GLU A 212 8.51 -0.30 12.11
N MET A 213 7.40 -0.79 11.56
CA MET A 213 7.27 -2.14 11.03
C MET A 213 8.16 -2.37 9.80
N LEU A 214 8.17 -1.42 8.85
CA LEU A 214 8.92 -1.54 7.60
C LEU A 214 10.43 -1.44 7.83
N ASN A 215 10.87 -0.62 8.79
CA ASN A 215 12.28 -0.52 9.17
C ASN A 215 12.81 -1.87 9.69
N ILE A 216 12.06 -2.52 10.59
CA ILE A 216 12.41 -3.86 11.10
C ILE A 216 12.44 -4.86 9.94
N PHE A 217 11.37 -4.89 9.14
CA PHE A 217 11.27 -5.81 8.02
C PHE A 217 12.41 -5.68 7.01
N VAL A 218 12.78 -4.44 6.65
CA VAL A 218 13.89 -4.17 5.71
C VAL A 218 15.22 -4.60 6.31
N ARG A 219 15.48 -4.32 7.60
CA ARG A 219 16.73 -4.74 8.25
C ARG A 219 16.88 -6.26 8.32
N ASP A 220 15.79 -6.97 8.50
CA ASP A 220 15.81 -8.43 8.59
C ASP A 220 15.99 -9.12 7.22
N ASN A 221 15.39 -8.55 6.17
CA ASN A 221 15.26 -9.22 4.88
C ASN A 221 16.13 -8.64 3.77
N TYR A 222 16.45 -7.35 3.78
CA TYR A 222 17.30 -6.72 2.76
C TYR A 222 18.78 -6.93 3.07
N LYS A 223 19.56 -7.41 2.09
CA LYS A 223 20.98 -7.77 2.26
C LYS A 223 21.92 -6.88 1.43
N GLY A 224 21.44 -5.81 0.83
CA GLY A 224 22.27 -4.88 0.06
C GLY A 224 23.10 -3.96 0.98
N ASP A 225 24.29 -3.58 0.50
CA ASP A 225 25.20 -2.69 1.25
C ASP A 225 24.65 -1.25 1.35
N ASP A 226 23.62 -0.90 0.57
CA ASP A 226 22.95 0.40 0.54
C ASP A 226 21.72 0.49 1.45
N ILE A 227 21.59 -0.41 2.44
CA ILE A 227 20.45 -0.49 3.37
C ILE A 227 20.18 0.82 4.11
N GLU A 228 21.20 1.53 4.58
CA GLU A 228 21.01 2.79 5.31
C GLU A 228 20.51 3.91 4.37
N CYS A 229 20.94 3.90 3.11
CA CYS A 229 20.39 4.80 2.09
C CYS A 229 18.92 4.45 1.78
N LEU A 230 18.61 3.16 1.67
CA LEU A 230 17.24 2.69 1.46
C LEU A 230 16.32 3.13 2.61
N LEU A 231 16.73 2.95 3.85
CA LEU A 231 15.97 3.36 5.02
C LEU A 231 15.81 4.89 5.11
N TYR A 232 16.86 5.63 4.76
CA TYR A 232 16.78 7.09 4.68
C TYR A 232 15.72 7.56 3.66
N LEU A 233 15.79 7.06 2.43
CA LEU A 233 14.86 7.45 1.37
C LEU A 233 13.43 6.98 1.64
N LEU A 234 13.27 5.81 2.26
CA LEU A 234 11.98 5.32 2.75
C LEU A 234 11.38 6.26 3.80
N ALA A 235 12.17 6.65 4.81
CA ALA A 235 11.71 7.58 5.85
C ALA A 235 11.27 8.90 5.24
N VAL A 236 12.11 9.50 4.36
CA VAL A 236 11.76 10.74 3.65
C VAL A 236 10.45 10.59 2.87
N THR A 237 10.26 9.46 2.20
CA THR A 237 9.07 9.21 1.37
C THR A 237 7.81 8.98 2.22
N ILE A 238 7.91 8.21 3.31
CA ILE A 238 6.78 7.90 4.20
C ILE A 238 6.28 9.16 4.90
N PHE A 239 7.22 9.95 5.48
CA PHE A 239 6.87 11.15 6.24
C PHE A 239 6.60 12.38 5.37
N HIS A 240 6.85 12.29 4.06
CA HIS A 240 6.49 13.37 3.14
C HIS A 240 4.99 13.66 3.16
N CYS A 241 4.65 14.96 3.19
CA CYS A 241 3.28 15.48 3.13
C CYS A 241 3.12 16.27 1.83
N PRO A 242 2.81 15.62 0.69
CA PRO A 242 2.77 16.28 -0.60
C PRO A 242 1.69 17.37 -0.69
N GLN A 243 0.64 17.31 0.13
CA GLN A 243 -0.39 18.35 0.23
C GLN A 243 0.17 19.71 0.66
N ASN A 244 1.30 19.73 1.38
CA ASN A 244 1.95 20.97 1.83
C ASN A 244 2.77 21.66 0.71
N LYS A 245 3.13 20.89 -0.33
CA LYS A 245 3.98 21.38 -1.44
C LYS A 245 3.47 20.81 -2.77
N CYS A 246 2.33 21.32 -3.25
CA CYS A 246 1.70 20.81 -4.47
C CYS A 246 1.08 21.89 -5.34
N ILE A 247 0.89 21.56 -6.62
CA ILE A 247 0.20 22.37 -7.63
C ILE A 247 -1.12 21.68 -7.99
N ARG A 248 -2.25 22.33 -7.69
CA ARG A 248 -3.58 21.82 -8.06
C ARG A 248 -3.82 21.94 -9.56
N ARG A 249 -4.19 20.83 -10.20
CA ARG A 249 -4.49 20.73 -11.64
C ARG A 249 -5.99 20.63 -11.94
N SER A 250 -6.81 20.29 -10.95
CA SER A 250 -8.28 20.33 -11.03
C SER A 250 -8.83 21.62 -10.40
N PRO A 251 -10.03 22.10 -10.81
CA PRO A 251 -10.73 23.16 -10.13
C PRO A 251 -10.95 22.85 -8.64
N VAL A 252 -10.81 23.84 -7.77
CA VAL A 252 -10.95 23.65 -6.30
C VAL A 252 -12.32 23.07 -5.92
N SER A 253 -13.39 23.47 -6.63
CA SER A 253 -14.75 22.96 -6.43
C SER A 253 -14.91 21.44 -6.63
N MET A 254 -13.93 20.77 -7.22
CA MET A 254 -13.97 19.31 -7.32
C MET A 254 -13.64 18.63 -6.00
N TRP A 255 -12.90 19.31 -5.11
CA TRP A 255 -12.64 18.80 -3.75
C TRP A 255 -13.89 18.84 -2.88
N ASP A 256 -14.87 19.73 -3.15
CA ASP A 256 -16.14 19.78 -2.43
C ASP A 256 -16.99 18.51 -2.60
N LYS A 257 -16.70 17.74 -3.66
CA LYS A 257 -17.36 16.45 -3.97
C LYS A 257 -16.62 15.24 -3.37
N LEU A 258 -15.43 15.44 -2.81
CA LEU A 258 -14.63 14.40 -2.21
C LEU A 258 -14.92 14.36 -0.70
N PRO A 259 -15.30 13.20 -0.11
CA PRO A 259 -15.42 13.08 1.34
C PRO A 259 -14.11 13.46 2.04
N SER A 260 -14.20 14.12 3.19
CA SER A 260 -13.01 14.61 3.92
C SER A 260 -12.04 13.48 4.31
N ASN A 261 -12.57 12.31 4.65
CA ASN A 261 -11.77 11.11 4.95
C ASN A 261 -11.09 10.47 3.73
N LYS A 262 -11.28 11.03 2.51
CA LYS A 262 -10.62 10.58 1.27
C LYS A 262 -9.65 11.63 0.70
N SER A 263 -9.29 12.65 1.51
CA SER A 263 -8.38 13.73 1.11
C SER A 263 -7.26 13.92 2.12
N LEU A 264 -6.00 13.97 1.64
CA LEU A 264 -4.85 14.29 2.47
C LEU A 264 -4.86 15.73 3.00
N PHE A 265 -5.59 16.65 2.36
CA PHE A 265 -5.70 18.03 2.87
C PHE A 265 -6.47 18.13 4.19
N HIS A 266 -7.25 17.12 4.53
CA HIS A 266 -8.05 17.06 5.76
C HIS A 266 -7.51 16.04 6.77
N ASN A 267 -6.42 15.36 6.43
CA ASN A 267 -5.85 14.29 7.23
C ASN A 267 -4.81 14.79 8.23
N ASP A 268 -4.62 14.06 9.31
CA ASP A 268 -3.49 14.27 10.23
C ASP A 268 -2.16 14.09 9.47
N PRO A 269 -1.13 14.91 9.73
CA PRO A 269 0.20 14.77 9.10
C PRO A 269 0.85 13.38 9.27
N ASP A 270 0.56 12.65 10.35
CA ASP A 270 1.04 11.28 10.58
C ASP A 270 0.14 10.21 9.93
N ARG A 271 -0.96 10.61 9.29
CA ARG A 271 -1.88 9.68 8.65
C ARG A 271 -1.97 9.90 7.14
N GLY A 272 -2.14 8.78 6.46
CA GLY A 272 -2.39 8.73 5.02
C GLY A 272 -1.16 8.77 4.15
N VAL A 273 -1.21 8.00 3.08
CA VAL A 273 -0.21 7.96 2.01
C VAL A 273 -0.82 8.42 0.69
N ALA A 274 -0.02 9.12 -0.11
CA ALA A 274 -0.50 9.74 -1.34
C ALA A 274 -0.86 8.72 -2.42
N ILE A 275 -2.12 8.68 -2.85
CA ILE A 275 -2.54 7.86 -3.98
C ILE A 275 -1.89 8.41 -5.26
N GLY A 276 -1.30 7.52 -6.06
CA GLY A 276 -0.65 7.84 -7.34
C GLY A 276 0.87 7.71 -7.32
N ASN A 277 1.48 7.45 -6.17
CA ASN A 277 2.91 7.22 -6.03
C ASN A 277 3.21 5.72 -5.84
N LEU A 278 4.27 5.23 -6.47
CA LEU A 278 4.68 3.83 -6.39
C LEU A 278 4.98 3.35 -4.97
N PRO A 279 5.74 4.07 -4.12
CA PRO A 279 5.99 3.66 -2.75
C PRO A 279 4.71 3.55 -1.90
N SER A 280 3.70 4.38 -2.15
CA SER A 280 2.43 4.29 -1.43
C SER A 280 1.74 2.94 -1.64
N GLN A 281 1.84 2.38 -2.86
CA GLN A 281 1.30 1.04 -3.16
C GLN A 281 2.09 -0.06 -2.45
N LEU A 282 3.43 0.05 -2.41
CA LEU A 282 4.30 -0.91 -1.72
C LEU A 282 4.07 -0.88 -0.21
N ILE A 283 3.98 0.31 0.37
CA ILE A 283 3.72 0.53 1.81
C ILE A 283 2.34 -0.03 2.18
N ALA A 284 1.31 0.29 1.40
CA ALA A 284 -0.03 -0.21 1.61
C ALA A 284 -0.08 -1.74 1.51
N ASN A 285 0.56 -2.32 0.50
CA ASN A 285 0.60 -3.77 0.32
C ASN A 285 1.40 -4.48 1.43
N PHE A 286 2.48 -3.86 1.91
CA PHE A 286 3.23 -4.35 3.08
C PHE A 286 2.34 -4.39 4.33
N LEU A 287 1.66 -3.27 4.64
CA LEU A 287 0.78 -3.20 5.81
C LEU A 287 -0.37 -4.20 5.69
N ALA A 288 -1.00 -4.29 4.52
CA ALA A 288 -2.06 -5.25 4.27
C ALA A 288 -1.58 -6.71 4.37
N SER A 289 -0.29 -7.01 4.12
CA SER A 289 0.25 -8.36 4.34
C SER A 289 0.31 -8.77 5.82
N VAL A 290 0.31 -7.81 6.73
CA VAL A 290 0.18 -8.08 8.17
C VAL A 290 -1.26 -8.47 8.50
N TYR A 291 -2.22 -7.83 7.84
CA TYR A 291 -3.62 -8.24 7.92
C TYR A 291 -3.85 -9.61 7.28
N ASP A 292 -3.22 -9.92 6.13
CA ASP A 292 -3.28 -11.25 5.52
C ASP A 292 -2.83 -12.34 6.51
N TYR A 293 -1.71 -12.11 7.21
CA TYR A 293 -1.23 -13.02 8.25
C TYR A 293 -2.26 -13.21 9.38
N PHE A 294 -2.85 -12.10 9.85
CA PHE A 294 -3.86 -12.15 10.90
C PHE A 294 -5.09 -12.97 10.46
N VAL A 295 -5.60 -12.74 9.25
CA VAL A 295 -6.78 -13.46 8.73
C VAL A 295 -6.49 -14.95 8.56
N MET A 296 -5.32 -15.31 8.04
CA MET A 296 -5.00 -16.70 7.72
C MET A 296 -4.49 -17.47 8.93
N GLU A 297 -3.51 -16.94 9.65
CA GLU A 297 -2.79 -17.68 10.69
C GLU A 297 -3.45 -17.52 12.07
N ILE A 298 -4.01 -16.36 12.38
CA ILE A 298 -4.63 -16.10 13.69
C ILE A 298 -6.11 -16.47 13.69
N LEU A 299 -6.86 -16.04 12.67
CA LEU A 299 -8.28 -16.37 12.54
C LEU A 299 -8.53 -17.73 11.88
N GLY A 300 -7.55 -18.29 11.16
CA GLY A 300 -7.61 -19.62 10.55
C GLY A 300 -8.45 -19.70 9.28
N PHE A 301 -8.63 -18.58 8.55
CA PHE A 301 -9.34 -18.60 7.27
C PHE A 301 -8.40 -19.01 6.13
N MET A 302 -8.46 -20.28 5.73
CA MET A 302 -7.61 -20.86 4.69
C MET A 302 -7.93 -20.37 3.28
N TYR A 303 -9.19 -20.07 3.00
CA TYR A 303 -9.69 -19.65 1.69
C TYR A 303 -9.89 -18.14 1.67
N TYR A 304 -8.79 -17.42 1.53
CA TYR A 304 -8.72 -15.96 1.57
C TYR A 304 -7.98 -15.42 0.35
N VAL A 305 -8.45 -14.30 -0.19
CA VAL A 305 -7.79 -13.55 -1.27
C VAL A 305 -8.02 -12.05 -1.08
N ARG A 306 -6.98 -11.26 -1.35
CA ARG A 306 -7.04 -9.80 -1.26
C ARG A 306 -6.64 -9.11 -2.57
N PHE A 307 -7.34 -8.03 -2.87
CA PHE A 307 -7.07 -7.16 -4.02
C PHE A 307 -7.00 -5.69 -3.55
N VAL A 308 -5.82 -5.22 -3.14
CA VAL A 308 -5.53 -3.94 -2.44
C VAL A 308 -6.18 -3.92 -1.06
N ASP A 309 -7.30 -3.21 -0.94
CA ASP A 309 -8.17 -3.02 0.21
C ASP A 309 -9.37 -3.98 0.21
N ASP A 310 -9.86 -4.39 -0.96
CA ASP A 310 -10.90 -5.41 -1.09
C ASP A 310 -10.36 -6.82 -0.75
N PHE A 311 -11.15 -7.61 -0.01
CA PHE A 311 -10.82 -9.02 0.22
C PHE A 311 -12.06 -9.93 0.20
N CYS A 312 -11.81 -11.21 -0.04
CA CYS A 312 -12.83 -12.25 0.01
C CYS A 312 -12.36 -13.43 0.84
N ILE A 313 -13.28 -13.98 1.65
CA ILE A 313 -13.12 -15.24 2.38
C ILE A 313 -14.20 -16.20 1.89
N VAL A 314 -13.83 -17.46 1.60
CA VAL A 314 -14.78 -18.50 1.22
C VAL A 314 -14.88 -19.52 2.33
N VAL A 315 -16.09 -19.84 2.78
CA VAL A 315 -16.36 -20.76 3.90
C VAL A 315 -17.46 -21.76 3.56
N LYS A 316 -17.54 -22.85 4.33
CA LYS A 316 -18.61 -23.85 4.19
C LYS A 316 -19.91 -23.43 4.87
N SER A 317 -19.85 -22.54 5.88
CA SER A 317 -21.05 -22.04 6.56
C SER A 317 -20.90 -20.56 6.96
N PRO A 318 -22.01 -19.78 6.99
CA PRO A 318 -21.98 -18.38 7.43
C PRO A 318 -21.52 -18.21 8.88
N GLU A 319 -21.77 -19.19 9.73
CA GLU A 319 -21.43 -19.18 11.16
C GLU A 319 -19.92 -19.06 11.39
N GLU A 320 -19.11 -19.61 10.47
CA GLU A 320 -17.64 -19.50 10.51
C GLU A 320 -17.20 -18.02 10.47
N ILE A 321 -17.82 -17.21 9.60
CA ILE A 321 -17.54 -15.78 9.49
C ILE A 321 -18.16 -15.01 10.65
N LEU A 322 -19.47 -15.23 10.93
CA LEU A 322 -20.23 -14.48 11.93
C LEU A 322 -19.60 -14.58 13.32
N SER A 323 -18.96 -15.70 13.64
CA SER A 323 -18.24 -15.87 14.91
C SER A 323 -16.99 -15.01 15.05
N LYS A 324 -16.39 -14.54 13.94
CA LYS A 324 -15.07 -13.87 13.90
C LYS A 324 -15.10 -12.48 13.24
N VAL A 325 -16.21 -12.07 12.61
CA VAL A 325 -16.30 -10.80 11.88
C VAL A 325 -15.90 -9.60 12.75
N HIS A 326 -16.29 -9.58 14.02
CA HIS A 326 -15.93 -8.53 14.97
C HIS A 326 -14.42 -8.40 15.22
N LEU A 327 -13.64 -9.45 14.95
CA LEU A 327 -12.17 -9.44 15.05
C LEU A 327 -11.55 -8.86 13.78
N LEU A 328 -12.20 -9.04 12.62
CA LEU A 328 -11.76 -8.43 11.35
C LEU A 328 -11.83 -6.90 11.43
N ASP A 329 -12.94 -6.35 11.95
CA ASP A 329 -13.15 -4.90 12.10
C ASP A 329 -12.21 -4.24 13.12
N GLY A 330 -11.72 -4.99 14.09
CA GLY A 330 -10.91 -4.46 15.20
C GLY A 330 -9.40 -4.45 14.97
N PHE A 331 -8.91 -4.95 13.83
CA PHE A 331 -7.47 -5.10 13.59
C PHE A 331 -6.80 -3.82 13.05
N LEU A 332 -7.49 -2.99 12.28
CA LEU A 332 -6.99 -1.77 11.64
C LEU A 332 -7.55 -0.52 12.29
#